data_9679279d12cbc7bb81c8ef31a71bef79
#
_entry.id   9679279d12cbc7bb81c8ef31a71bef79
#
_cell.length_a   1.000
_cell.length_b   1.000
_cell.length_c   1.000
_cell.angle_alpha   90.00
_cell.angle_beta   90.00
_cell.angle_gamma   90.00
#
_symmetry.space_group_name_H-M   'P 1'
#
loop_
_entity.id
_entity.type
_entity.pdbx_description
1 polymer ?
#
loop_
_entity_poly.entity_id
_entity_poly.type
_entity_poly.pdbx_seq_one_letter_code
_entity_poly.pdbx_strand_id
1 'polypeptide(L)'
;EKIEQYGYISINDPCCGAGATLIAGVHVIRKQLEHCEPPRNYQNHILVVAQDVDEIVGLMCYIQISLLGLAGFIKIGNSITDPISTDDSSENYWYTPMYFSDVWNTRRMLRQINKLFGKGDDE
;
A
#
# COMPACT_ATOMS: atom_id res chain seq x y z
N GLU A 1 6.35 -12.76 -9.10
CA GLU A 1 6.24 -13.87 -8.15
C GLU A 1 5.23 -13.59 -7.06
N LYS A 2 5.45 -12.56 -6.25
CA LYS A 2 4.48 -12.20 -5.20
C LYS A 2 3.14 -11.76 -5.77
N ILE A 3 3.14 -11.11 -6.91
CA ILE A 3 1.91 -10.69 -7.57
C ILE A 3 1.09 -11.90 -8.01
N GLU A 4 1.74 -12.94 -8.50
CA GLU A 4 1.05 -14.17 -8.89
C GLU A 4 0.44 -14.87 -7.68
N GLN A 5 1.11 -14.82 -6.54
CA GLN A 5 0.66 -15.48 -5.32
C GLN A 5 -0.43 -14.70 -4.59
N TYR A 6 -0.26 -13.39 -4.43
CA TYR A 6 -1.16 -12.56 -3.62
C TYR A 6 -1.99 -11.56 -4.44
N GLY A 7 -1.70 -11.40 -5.71
CA GLY A 7 -2.37 -10.44 -6.57
C GLY A 7 -1.77 -9.04 -6.51
N TYR A 8 -0.84 -8.77 -5.60
CA TYR A 8 -0.22 -7.46 -5.47
C TYR A 8 1.11 -7.53 -4.74
N ILE A 9 1.88 -6.45 -4.84
CA ILE A 9 3.12 -6.24 -4.10
C ILE A 9 2.91 -5.08 -3.15
N SER A 10 3.39 -5.17 -1.92
CA SER A 10 3.35 -4.05 -0.99
C SER A 10 4.73 -3.43 -0.83
N ILE A 11 4.75 -2.11 -0.74
CA ILE A 11 5.96 -1.34 -0.46
C ILE A 11 5.74 -0.64 0.88
N ASN A 12 6.66 -0.85 1.82
CA ASN A 12 6.57 -0.27 3.14
C ASN A 12 7.76 0.65 3.38
N ASP A 13 7.48 1.88 3.82
CA ASP A 13 8.53 2.82 4.22
C ASP A 13 8.15 3.44 5.57
N PRO A 14 8.79 3.05 6.67
CA PRO A 14 8.48 3.57 8.00
C PRO A 14 8.97 5.00 8.25
N CYS A 15 9.74 5.55 7.32
CA CYS A 15 10.23 6.93 7.39
C CYS A 15 10.12 7.56 6.02
N CYS A 16 8.90 7.70 5.53
CA CYS A 16 8.66 7.98 4.12
C CYS A 16 9.10 9.37 3.65
N GLY A 17 9.22 10.35 4.55
CA GLY A 17 9.46 11.73 4.14
C GLY A 17 8.38 12.16 3.17
N ALA A 18 8.74 12.93 2.15
CA ALA A 18 7.80 13.36 1.12
C ALA A 18 7.52 12.28 0.07
N GLY A 19 8.10 11.08 0.21
CA GLY A 19 7.77 9.96 -0.64
C GLY A 19 8.74 9.68 -1.79
N ALA A 20 9.89 10.33 -1.83
CA ALA A 20 10.83 10.17 -2.95
C ALA A 20 11.28 8.73 -3.14
N THR A 21 11.63 8.05 -2.06
CA THR A 21 12.07 6.65 -2.11
C THR A 21 10.94 5.72 -2.53
N LEU A 22 9.73 5.96 -2.02
CA LEU A 22 8.55 5.20 -2.40
C LEU A 22 8.25 5.35 -3.89
N ILE A 23 8.31 6.57 -4.39
CA ILE A 23 8.03 6.86 -5.80
C ILE A 23 9.08 6.19 -6.69
N ALA A 24 10.34 6.23 -6.30
CA ALA A 24 11.41 5.55 -7.04
C ALA A 24 11.15 4.04 -7.08
N GLY A 25 10.76 3.44 -5.95
CA GLY A 25 10.42 2.01 -5.89
C GLY A 25 9.23 1.67 -6.77
N VAL A 26 8.21 2.51 -6.77
CA VAL A 26 7.02 2.34 -7.61
C VAL A 26 7.41 2.36 -9.09
N HIS A 27 8.29 3.28 -9.49
CA HIS A 27 8.75 3.35 -10.88
C HIS A 27 9.44 2.07 -11.34
N VAL A 28 10.28 1.49 -10.49
CA VAL A 28 10.97 0.24 -10.81
C VAL A 28 9.95 -0.89 -10.99
N ILE A 29 9.01 -1.02 -10.07
CA ILE A 29 8.00 -2.07 -10.14
C ILE A 29 7.07 -1.84 -11.33
N ARG A 30 6.68 -0.61 -11.59
CA ARG A 30 5.84 -0.27 -12.73
C ARG A 30 6.47 -0.72 -14.05
N LYS A 31 7.76 -0.47 -14.23
CA LYS A 31 8.46 -0.92 -15.43
C LYS A 31 8.44 -2.44 -15.58
N GLN A 32 8.64 -3.14 -14.48
CA GLN A 32 8.56 -4.61 -14.50
C GLN A 32 7.15 -5.10 -14.84
N LEU A 33 6.13 -4.45 -14.33
CA LEU A 33 4.73 -4.80 -14.62
C LEU A 33 4.37 -4.55 -16.08
N GLU A 34 4.92 -3.51 -16.69
CA GLU A 34 4.70 -3.22 -18.10
C GLU A 34 5.31 -4.29 -19.02
N HIS A 35 6.35 -4.98 -18.58
CA HIS A 35 7.01 -6.02 -19.34
C HIS A 35 6.43 -7.42 -19.08
N CYS A 36 5.44 -7.54 -18.20
CA CYS A 36 4.74 -8.82 -17.99
C CYS A 36 3.84 -9.13 -19.18
N GLU A 37 3.53 -10.41 -19.39
CA GLU A 37 2.59 -10.82 -20.42
C GLU A 37 1.41 -11.55 -19.79
N PRO A 38 0.20 -10.94 -19.79
CA PRO A 38 -0.11 -9.57 -20.28
C PRO A 38 0.40 -8.48 -19.34
N PRO A 39 0.59 -7.25 -19.84
CA PRO A 39 1.00 -6.14 -18.99
C PRO A 39 0.01 -5.89 -17.86
N ARG A 40 0.53 -5.55 -16.69
CA ARG A 40 -0.29 -5.29 -15.50
C ARG A 40 -0.30 -3.83 -15.13
N ASN A 41 -1.47 -3.36 -14.74
CA ASN A 41 -1.63 -1.98 -14.30
C ASN A 41 -1.10 -1.83 -12.88
N TYR A 42 -0.11 -0.95 -12.69
CA TYR A 42 0.51 -0.74 -11.38
C TYR A 42 -0.48 -0.28 -10.31
N GLN A 43 -1.53 0.45 -10.69
CA GLN A 43 -2.53 0.94 -9.75
C GLN A 43 -3.31 -0.19 -9.08
N ASN A 44 -3.42 -1.32 -9.74
CA ASN A 44 -4.15 -2.48 -9.25
C ASN A 44 -3.25 -3.52 -8.58
N HIS A 45 -1.94 -3.33 -8.61
CA HIS A 45 -0.99 -4.36 -8.17
C HIS A 45 0.06 -3.87 -7.19
N ILE A 46 0.02 -2.60 -6.78
CA ILE A 46 0.95 -2.04 -5.79
C ILE A 46 0.18 -1.46 -4.63
N LEU A 47 0.52 -1.87 -3.42
CA LEU A 47 -0.01 -1.29 -2.20
C LEU A 47 1.12 -0.56 -1.49
N VAL A 48 0.89 0.70 -1.14
CA VAL A 48 1.88 1.52 -0.43
C VAL A 48 1.49 1.64 1.04
N VAL A 49 2.43 1.34 1.91
CA VAL A 49 2.25 1.49 3.36
C VAL A 49 3.39 2.36 3.86
N ALA A 50 3.07 3.50 4.43
CA ALA A 50 4.08 4.47 4.81
C ALA A 50 3.80 5.10 6.16
N GLN A 51 4.84 5.60 6.79
CA GLN A 51 4.74 6.30 8.06
C GLN A 51 5.80 7.38 8.13
N ASP A 52 5.48 8.50 8.76
CA ASP A 52 6.44 9.53 9.09
C ASP A 52 6.01 10.24 10.37
N VAL A 53 6.96 10.71 11.13
CA VAL A 53 6.68 11.42 12.37
C VAL A 53 6.23 12.85 12.12
N ASP A 54 6.65 13.45 11.01
CA ASP A 54 6.30 14.83 10.66
C ASP A 54 4.99 14.84 9.86
N GLU A 55 3.99 15.53 10.41
CA GLU A 55 2.67 15.57 9.79
C GLU A 55 2.70 16.21 8.40
N ILE A 56 3.41 17.32 8.24
CA ILE A 56 3.43 18.05 6.98
C ILE A 56 4.08 17.20 5.89
N VAL A 57 5.24 16.64 6.19
CA VAL A 57 6.00 15.84 5.24
C VAL A 57 5.24 14.55 4.91
N GLY A 58 4.64 13.91 5.92
CA GLY A 58 3.83 12.71 5.71
C GLY A 58 2.62 12.97 4.82
N LEU A 59 1.95 14.10 5.02
CA LEU A 59 0.82 14.47 4.16
C LEU A 59 1.26 14.84 2.75
N MET A 60 2.47 15.39 2.57
CA MET A 60 3.02 15.58 1.24
C MET A 60 3.20 14.26 0.51
N CYS A 61 3.69 13.24 1.21
CA CYS A 61 3.78 11.89 0.67
C CYS A 61 2.40 11.37 0.28
N TYR A 62 1.41 11.55 1.13
CA TYR A 62 0.03 11.15 0.88
C TYR A 62 -0.50 11.78 -0.41
N ILE A 63 -0.28 13.08 -0.60
CA ILE A 63 -0.74 13.79 -1.80
C ILE A 63 -0.07 13.20 -3.04
N GLN A 64 1.24 12.99 -2.99
CA GLN A 64 1.97 12.46 -4.14
C GLN A 64 1.51 11.07 -4.55
N ILE A 65 1.37 10.15 -3.61
CA ILE A 65 0.92 8.80 -3.94
C ILE A 65 -0.55 8.79 -4.39
N SER A 66 -1.37 9.70 -3.86
CA SER A 66 -2.76 9.84 -4.30
C SER A 66 -2.85 10.32 -5.75
N LEU A 67 -2.02 11.30 -6.12
CA LEU A 67 -1.99 11.84 -7.49
C LEU A 67 -1.48 10.80 -8.50
N LEU A 68 -0.62 9.90 -8.08
CA LEU A 68 -0.15 8.80 -8.93
C LEU A 68 -1.17 7.69 -9.07
N GLY A 69 -2.28 7.78 -8.36
CA GLY A 69 -3.32 6.75 -8.39
C GLY A 69 -2.93 5.47 -7.67
N LEU A 70 -2.07 5.56 -6.67
CA LEU A 70 -1.63 4.40 -5.91
C LEU A 70 -2.60 4.09 -4.77
N ALA A 71 -2.83 2.81 -4.53
CA ALA A 71 -3.57 2.37 -3.36
C ALA A 71 -2.63 2.32 -2.17
N GLY A 72 -3.07 2.82 -1.03
CA GLY A 72 -2.25 2.74 0.16
C GLY A 72 -2.73 3.61 1.29
N PHE A 73 -1.93 3.67 2.33
CA PHE A 73 -2.24 4.51 3.48
C PHE A 73 -0.97 4.99 4.17
N ILE A 74 -1.11 6.10 4.88
CA ILE A 74 -0.01 6.73 5.60
C ILE A 74 -0.45 6.97 7.03
N LYS A 75 0.43 6.66 7.97
CA LYS A 75 0.25 6.96 9.39
C LYS A 75 1.22 8.06 9.78
N ILE A 76 0.73 9.05 10.51
CA ILE A 76 1.57 10.08 11.11
C ILE A 76 1.90 9.62 12.53
N GLY A 77 3.17 9.39 12.80
CA GLY A 77 3.61 8.93 14.11
C GLY A 77 5.02 8.37 14.07
N ASN A 78 5.55 8.12 15.24
CA ASN A 78 6.91 7.58 15.38
C ASN A 78 6.89 6.08 15.13
N SER A 79 7.61 5.63 14.11
CA SER A 79 7.62 4.23 13.71
C SER A 79 8.26 3.30 14.74
N ILE A 80 9.01 3.85 15.69
CA ILE A 80 9.63 3.05 16.76
C ILE A 80 8.66 2.88 17.93
N THR A 81 8.03 3.97 18.37
CA THR A 81 7.15 3.95 19.55
C THR A 81 5.69 3.69 19.21
N ASP A 82 5.27 3.97 17.98
CA ASP A 82 3.88 3.83 17.55
C ASP A 82 3.82 3.32 16.10
N PRO A 83 4.32 2.11 15.84
CA PRO A 83 4.37 1.58 14.49
C PRO A 83 2.98 1.24 13.95
N ILE A 84 2.90 1.07 12.64
CA ILE A 84 1.69 0.59 11.99
C ILE A 84 1.40 -0.81 12.49
N SER A 85 0.16 -1.04 12.93
CA SER A 85 -0.26 -2.31 13.51
C SER A 85 -1.66 -2.69 13.03
N THR A 86 -1.94 -3.97 12.97
CA THR A 86 -3.26 -4.46 12.65
C THR A 86 -4.29 -4.13 13.73
N ASP A 87 -3.82 -3.82 14.92
CA ASP A 87 -4.69 -3.46 16.05
C ASP A 87 -5.03 -1.97 16.10
N ASP A 88 -4.41 -1.17 15.23
CA ASP A 88 -4.68 0.26 15.17
C ASP A 88 -6.08 0.55 14.67
N SER A 89 -6.67 1.65 15.16
CA SER A 89 -7.91 2.19 14.61
C SER A 89 -7.67 2.75 13.23
N SER A 90 -8.62 2.53 12.31
CA SER A 90 -8.55 3.12 10.96
C SER A 90 -8.51 4.63 10.96
N GLU A 91 -8.93 5.26 12.06
CA GLU A 91 -8.88 6.71 12.20
C GLU A 91 -7.46 7.26 12.27
N ASN A 92 -6.48 6.41 12.56
CA ASN A 92 -5.07 6.82 12.64
C ASN A 92 -4.38 6.89 11.28
N TYR A 93 -5.09 6.54 10.20
CA TYR A 93 -4.50 6.42 8.87
C TYR A 93 -5.14 7.37 7.86
N TRP A 94 -4.32 7.79 6.91
CA TRP A 94 -4.77 8.54 5.74
C TRP A 94 -4.77 7.60 4.55
N TYR A 95 -5.96 7.18 4.11
CA TYR A 95 -6.11 6.25 2.99
C TYR A 95 -6.22 7.00 1.67
N THR A 96 -5.53 6.53 0.65
CA THR A 96 -5.63 7.14 -0.69
C THR A 96 -6.99 6.78 -1.34
N PRO A 97 -7.47 7.61 -2.28
CA PRO A 97 -8.71 7.28 -2.98
C PRO A 97 -8.70 5.92 -3.67
N MET A 98 -7.57 5.55 -4.28
CA MET A 98 -7.43 4.26 -4.97
C MET A 98 -7.57 3.07 -4.02
N TYR A 99 -7.26 3.25 -2.73
CA TYR A 99 -7.40 2.20 -1.73
C TYR A 99 -8.84 1.68 -1.65
N PHE A 100 -9.82 2.53 -1.94
CA PHE A 100 -11.24 2.18 -1.88
C PHE A 100 -11.82 1.76 -3.23
N SER A 101 -10.99 1.55 -4.25
CA SER A 101 -11.47 1.09 -5.56
C SER A 101 -12.00 -0.34 -5.47
N ASP A 102 -12.80 -0.74 -6.45
CA ASP A 102 -13.43 -2.05 -6.47
C ASP A 102 -12.43 -3.20 -6.43
N VAL A 103 -11.32 -3.07 -7.14
CA VAL A 103 -10.28 -4.11 -7.16
C VAL A 103 -9.73 -4.36 -5.76
N TRP A 104 -9.38 -3.29 -5.05
CA TRP A 104 -8.82 -3.40 -3.72
C TRP A 104 -9.85 -3.82 -2.67
N ASN A 105 -11.08 -3.35 -2.80
CA ASN A 105 -12.18 -3.78 -1.94
C ASN A 105 -12.44 -5.27 -2.09
N THR A 106 -12.47 -5.76 -3.32
CA THR A 106 -12.68 -7.17 -3.61
C THR A 106 -11.57 -8.03 -3.00
N ARG A 107 -10.33 -7.62 -3.13
CA ARG A 107 -9.20 -8.34 -2.54
C ARG A 107 -9.30 -8.43 -1.02
N ARG A 108 -9.69 -7.32 -0.37
CA ARG A 108 -9.86 -7.33 1.08
C ARG A 108 -10.97 -8.27 1.52
N MET A 109 -12.08 -8.27 0.77
CA MET A 109 -13.19 -9.18 1.06
C MET A 109 -12.78 -10.64 0.91
N LEU A 110 -12.09 -10.99 -0.15
CA LEU A 110 -11.62 -12.34 -0.38
C LEU A 110 -10.65 -12.79 0.72
N ARG A 111 -9.79 -11.89 1.16
CA ARG A 111 -8.85 -12.17 2.24
C ARG A 111 -9.57 -12.45 3.55
N GLN A 112 -10.61 -11.68 3.86
CA GLN A 112 -11.43 -11.91 5.04
C GLN A 112 -12.16 -13.23 4.97
N ILE A 113 -12.72 -13.57 3.82
CA ILE A 113 -13.40 -14.84 3.61
C ILE A 113 -12.44 -16.01 3.81
N ASN A 114 -11.25 -15.93 3.25
CA ASN A 114 -10.23 -16.95 3.41
C ASN A 114 -9.82 -17.14 4.86
N LYS A 115 -9.73 -16.06 5.61
CA LYS A 115 -9.46 -16.11 7.05
C LYS A 115 -10.56 -16.84 7.82
N LEU A 116 -11.81 -16.51 7.49
CA LEU A 116 -12.97 -17.11 8.15
C LEU A 116 -13.06 -18.61 7.90
N PHE A 117 -12.69 -19.06 6.70
CA PHE A 117 -12.74 -20.47 6.37
C PHE A 117 -11.45 -21.24 6.69
N GLY A 118 -10.54 -20.62 7.41
CA GLY A 118 -9.30 -21.28 7.82
C GLY A 118 -8.33 -21.57 6.70
N LYS A 119 -8.55 -21.04 5.51
CA LYS A 119 -7.62 -21.13 4.41
C LYS A 119 -6.64 -19.98 4.54
N GLY A 120 -5.76 -20.11 5.48
CA GLY A 120 -4.86 -19.04 5.79
C GLY A 120 -3.94 -18.74 4.66
N ASP A 121 -3.78 -17.49 4.37
CA ASP A 121 -2.69 -17.02 3.72
C ASP A 121 -1.59 -16.99 4.67
N ASP A 122 -0.68 -17.77 4.59
CA ASP A 122 0.42 -17.88 5.51
C ASP A 122 1.48 -16.83 5.29
N GLU A 123 1.14 -15.68 4.80
CA GLU A 123 2.16 -14.70 4.60
C GLU A 123 2.70 -13.99 5.81
#